data_6c0af83ca417aee4a43ba46599ed1318
#
_entry.id   6c0af83ca417aee4a43ba46599ed1318
#
_cell.length_a   1.000
_cell.length_b   1.000
_cell.length_c   1.000
_cell.angle_alpha   90.00
_cell.angle_beta   90.00
_cell.angle_gamma   90.00
#
_symmetry.space_group_name_H-M   'P 1'
#
loop_
_entity.id
_entity.type
_entity.pdbx_description
1 polymer ?
#
loop_
_entity_poly.entity_id
_entity_poly.type
_entity_poly.pdbx_seq_one_letter_code
_entity_poly.pdbx_strand_id
1 'polypeptide(L)'
;MLAINGGKSVDHVIEVGGSGTLQCSLNVIKTGGTVSLIGVLSGLGNVINPDVVLFKNVRLQGISIGSVRMFENMNALIEKRQIKPVIDKIYPFAQAPEAYARLESAAHFGKIVIAVEQ
;
A
#
# COMPACT_ATOMS: atom_id res chain seq x y z
N MET A 1 0.90 -13.64 5.45
CA MET A 1 2.03 -12.77 5.87
C MET A 1 2.92 -13.43 6.92
N LEU A 2 2.39 -13.94 8.04
CA LEU A 2 3.22 -14.62 9.07
C LEU A 2 3.98 -15.85 8.53
N ALA A 3 3.40 -16.62 7.60
CA ALA A 3 4.08 -17.78 7.00
C ALA A 3 5.35 -17.41 6.21
N ILE A 4 5.34 -16.26 5.52
CA ILE A 4 6.49 -15.77 4.74
C ILE A 4 7.62 -15.29 5.66
N ASN A 5 7.28 -14.84 6.88
CA ASN A 5 8.21 -14.27 7.87
C ASN A 5 8.57 -15.26 8.98
N GLY A 6 8.40 -16.57 8.77
CA GLY A 6 8.67 -17.58 9.80
C GLY A 6 7.85 -17.39 11.08
N GLY A 7 6.63 -16.89 10.97
CA GLY A 7 5.74 -16.67 12.10
C GLY A 7 5.99 -15.38 12.90
N LYS A 8 6.93 -14.53 12.48
CA LYS A 8 7.28 -13.30 13.21
C LYS A 8 6.32 -12.15 12.89
N SER A 9 6.00 -11.35 13.91
CA SER A 9 5.30 -10.07 13.73
C SER A 9 6.18 -9.04 13.04
N VAL A 10 5.58 -8.00 12.49
CA VAL A 10 6.26 -6.93 11.75
C VAL A 10 6.23 -5.60 12.53
N ASP A 11 7.20 -4.73 12.29
CA ASP A 11 7.32 -3.46 12.99
C ASP A 11 6.39 -2.39 12.43
N HIS A 12 6.13 -2.46 11.11
CA HIS A 12 5.31 -1.48 10.39
C HIS A 12 4.46 -2.16 9.33
N VAL A 13 3.20 -1.76 9.23
CA VAL A 13 2.28 -2.16 8.16
C VAL A 13 1.87 -0.91 7.38
N ILE A 14 1.97 -0.98 6.05
CA ILE A 14 1.36 -0.03 5.13
C ILE A 14 0.01 -0.61 4.72
N GLU A 15 -1.07 -0.06 5.29
CA GLU A 15 -2.42 -0.55 5.13
C GLU A 15 -3.14 0.19 4.02
N VAL A 16 -3.36 -0.49 2.90
CA VAL A 16 -4.02 0.06 1.71
C VAL A 16 -5.42 -0.52 1.46
N GLY A 17 -5.71 -1.67 2.08
CA GLY A 17 -6.97 -2.37 1.85
C GLY A 17 -8.16 -1.76 2.58
N GLY A 18 -7.96 -1.26 3.78
CA GLY A 18 -9.01 -0.67 4.59
C GLY A 18 -9.79 -1.70 5.40
N SER A 19 -11.13 -1.59 5.42
CA SER A 19 -11.99 -2.36 6.33
C SER A 19 -11.85 -3.88 6.20
N GLY A 20 -11.56 -4.39 5.01
CA GLY A 20 -11.42 -5.84 4.79
C GLY A 20 -10.09 -6.43 5.27
N THR A 21 -9.05 -5.61 5.48
CA THR A 21 -7.70 -6.09 5.82
C THR A 21 -7.13 -5.51 7.10
N LEU A 22 -7.67 -4.41 7.61
CA LEU A 22 -7.14 -3.69 8.78
C LEU A 22 -7.02 -4.57 10.02
N GLN A 23 -8.01 -5.45 10.30
CA GLN A 23 -7.93 -6.36 11.44
C GLN A 23 -6.77 -7.35 11.29
N CYS A 24 -6.52 -7.84 10.07
CA CYS A 24 -5.37 -8.71 9.78
C CYS A 24 -4.04 -7.97 9.99
N SER A 25 -3.97 -6.71 9.60
CA SER A 25 -2.81 -5.83 9.82
C SER A 25 -2.54 -5.63 11.32
N LEU A 26 -3.57 -5.40 12.11
CA LEU A 26 -3.47 -5.28 13.56
C LEU A 26 -3.02 -6.59 14.23
N ASN A 27 -3.45 -7.74 13.70
CA ASN A 27 -3.06 -9.04 14.27
C ASN A 27 -1.57 -9.34 14.06
N VAL A 28 -0.97 -8.92 12.94
CA VAL A 28 0.43 -9.24 12.60
C VAL A 28 1.43 -8.21 13.10
N ILE A 29 0.98 -7.03 13.53
CA ILE A 29 1.87 -5.99 14.04
C ILE A 29 2.47 -6.38 15.39
N LYS A 30 3.72 -6.00 15.65
CA LYS A 30 4.36 -6.12 16.96
C LYS A 30 3.76 -5.18 17.99
N THR A 31 3.96 -5.48 19.26
CA THR A 31 3.76 -4.52 20.35
C THR A 31 4.60 -3.27 20.10
N GLY A 32 3.98 -2.10 20.20
CA GLY A 32 4.60 -0.79 19.93
C GLY A 32 4.76 -0.48 18.43
N GLY A 33 4.31 -1.37 17.54
CA GLY A 33 4.41 -1.19 16.09
C GLY A 33 3.47 -0.13 15.54
N THR A 34 3.65 0.21 14.25
CA THR A 34 2.86 1.26 13.58
C THR A 34 2.11 0.66 12.38
N VAL A 35 0.82 0.97 12.29
CA VAL A 35 0.01 0.74 11.09
C VAL A 35 -0.30 2.08 10.45
N SER A 36 0.23 2.31 9.24
CA SER A 36 -0.08 3.49 8.42
C SER A 36 -1.27 3.18 7.53
N LEU A 37 -2.42 3.75 7.85
CA LEU A 37 -3.66 3.58 7.11
C LEU A 37 -3.75 4.64 6.01
N ILE A 38 -3.54 4.23 4.76
CA ILE A 38 -3.47 5.12 3.59
C ILE A 38 -4.49 4.80 2.51
N GLY A 39 -5.18 3.67 2.60
CA GLY A 39 -6.16 3.27 1.59
C GLY A 39 -7.35 2.53 2.17
N VAL A 40 -8.41 2.47 1.37
CA VAL A 40 -9.70 1.86 1.71
C VAL A 40 -10.25 1.04 0.52
N LEU A 41 -9.38 0.33 -0.19
CA LEU A 41 -9.72 -0.41 -1.42
C LEU A 41 -10.83 -1.44 -1.23
N SER A 42 -10.94 -2.05 -0.03
CA SER A 42 -12.00 -3.00 0.31
C SER A 42 -13.23 -2.34 0.96
N GLY A 43 -13.32 -1.01 0.91
CA GLY A 43 -14.43 -0.24 1.45
C GLY A 43 -14.22 0.31 2.85
N LEU A 44 -15.27 0.95 3.35
CA LEU A 44 -15.35 1.60 4.66
C LEU A 44 -16.33 0.81 5.56
N GLY A 45 -16.18 0.95 6.88
CA GLY A 45 -17.26 0.65 7.81
C GLY A 45 -17.21 -0.69 8.53
N ASN A 46 -16.16 -1.50 8.41
CA ASN A 46 -16.03 -2.67 9.27
C ASN A 46 -15.54 -2.28 10.68
N VAL A 47 -16.02 -3.02 11.68
CA VAL A 47 -15.59 -2.88 13.06
C VAL A 47 -14.20 -3.52 13.21
N ILE A 48 -13.26 -2.79 13.81
CA ILE A 48 -11.99 -3.33 14.28
C ILE A 48 -12.07 -3.62 15.79
N ASN A 49 -11.34 -4.64 16.24
CA ASN A 49 -11.21 -4.89 17.67
C ASN A 49 -10.23 -3.88 18.30
N PRO A 50 -10.69 -2.94 19.12
CA PRO A 50 -9.83 -1.93 19.76
C PRO A 50 -8.86 -2.53 20.78
N ASP A 51 -9.16 -3.72 21.32
CA ASP A 51 -8.32 -4.38 22.33
C ASP A 51 -6.91 -4.63 21.79
N VAL A 52 -6.80 -5.00 20.50
CA VAL A 52 -5.49 -5.22 19.87
C VAL A 52 -4.67 -3.95 19.84
N VAL A 53 -5.31 -2.81 19.58
CA VAL A 53 -4.63 -1.49 19.59
C VAL A 53 -4.16 -1.15 20.98
N LEU A 54 -5.03 -1.36 22.00
CA LEU A 54 -4.75 -1.08 23.40
C LEU A 54 -3.64 -1.99 23.95
N PHE A 55 -3.81 -3.31 23.92
CA PHE A 55 -2.90 -4.23 24.57
C PHE A 55 -1.54 -4.38 23.89
N LYS A 56 -1.47 -4.09 22.58
CA LYS A 56 -0.19 -4.04 21.87
C LYS A 56 0.43 -2.64 21.78
N ASN A 57 -0.19 -1.60 22.35
CA ASN A 57 0.27 -0.21 22.20
C ASN A 57 0.52 0.17 20.73
N VAL A 58 -0.37 -0.24 19.83
CA VAL A 58 -0.21 0.01 18.39
C VAL A 58 -0.44 1.49 18.09
N ARG A 59 0.44 2.06 17.27
CA ARG A 59 0.18 3.36 16.66
C ARG A 59 -0.59 3.15 15.35
N LEU A 60 -1.86 3.54 15.33
CA LEU A 60 -2.68 3.57 14.12
C LEU A 60 -2.67 5.00 13.57
N GLN A 61 -1.98 5.21 12.45
CA GLN A 61 -1.77 6.52 11.87
C GLN A 61 -2.49 6.64 10.53
N GLY A 62 -3.52 7.48 10.45
CA GLY A 62 -4.16 7.86 9.19
C GLY A 62 -3.26 8.79 8.39
N ILE A 63 -3.14 8.53 7.09
CA ILE A 63 -2.39 9.35 6.13
C ILE A 63 -3.28 9.54 4.90
N SER A 64 -3.80 10.75 4.74
CA SER A 64 -4.68 11.08 3.61
C SER A 64 -3.87 11.58 2.41
N ILE A 65 -2.98 12.56 2.64
CA ILE A 65 -2.28 13.27 1.56
C ILE A 65 -0.95 13.82 2.09
N GLY A 66 -0.03 14.09 1.18
CA GLY A 66 1.23 14.78 1.46
C GLY A 66 1.25 16.23 0.96
N SER A 67 2.16 17.04 1.47
CA SER A 67 2.44 18.39 0.98
C SER A 67 3.33 18.35 -0.27
N VAL A 68 3.36 19.45 -1.04
CA VAL A 68 4.29 19.63 -2.18
C VAL A 68 5.73 19.39 -1.75
N ARG A 69 6.14 19.91 -0.59
CA ARG A 69 7.49 19.68 -0.05
C ARG A 69 7.77 18.19 0.21
N MET A 70 6.80 17.42 0.67
CA MET A 70 6.98 15.97 0.84
C MET A 70 7.15 15.28 -0.50
N PHE A 71 6.43 15.71 -1.52
CA PHE A 71 6.56 15.20 -2.88
C PHE A 71 7.94 15.52 -3.48
N GLU A 72 8.41 16.74 -3.32
CA GLU A 72 9.76 17.16 -3.76
C GLU A 72 10.86 16.34 -3.06
N ASN A 73 10.76 16.17 -1.75
CA ASN A 73 11.69 15.33 -0.96
C ASN A 73 11.67 13.87 -1.43
N MET A 74 10.51 13.33 -1.73
CA MET A 74 10.36 11.98 -2.27
C MET A 74 11.06 11.86 -3.63
N ASN A 75 10.85 12.82 -4.53
CA ASN A 75 11.50 12.82 -5.85
C ASN A 75 13.02 12.90 -5.74
N ALA A 76 13.53 13.77 -4.87
CA ALA A 76 14.97 13.86 -4.60
C ALA A 76 15.55 12.54 -4.05
N LEU A 77 14.80 11.83 -3.20
CA LEU A 77 15.21 10.51 -2.69
C LEU A 77 15.20 9.46 -3.81
N ILE A 78 14.15 9.42 -4.64
CA ILE A 78 14.05 8.51 -5.78
C ILE A 78 15.23 8.69 -6.72
N GLU A 79 15.55 9.93 -7.07
CA GLU A 79 16.67 10.27 -7.93
C GLU A 79 18.01 9.88 -7.30
N LYS A 80 18.26 10.31 -6.06
CA LYS A 80 19.49 10.01 -5.32
C LYS A 80 19.76 8.51 -5.18
N ARG A 81 18.71 7.72 -4.97
CA ARG A 81 18.81 6.27 -4.75
C ARG A 81 18.59 5.46 -6.02
N GLN A 82 18.34 6.11 -7.16
CA GLN A 82 18.05 5.45 -8.43
C GLN A 82 16.93 4.40 -8.30
N ILE A 83 15.89 4.73 -7.53
CA ILE A 83 14.77 3.82 -7.29
C ILE A 83 13.95 3.71 -8.58
N LYS A 84 13.84 2.50 -9.11
CA LYS A 84 13.03 2.22 -10.30
C LYS A 84 11.78 1.44 -9.90
N PRO A 85 10.58 1.86 -10.33
CA PRO A 85 9.38 1.09 -10.12
C PRO A 85 9.44 -0.22 -10.91
N VAL A 86 8.85 -1.27 -10.37
CA VAL A 86 8.61 -2.50 -11.13
C VAL A 86 7.49 -2.23 -12.14
N ILE A 87 7.75 -2.49 -13.41
CA ILE A 87 6.77 -2.37 -14.49
C ILE A 87 6.31 -3.78 -14.87
N ASP A 88 5.01 -4.04 -14.74
CA ASP A 88 4.38 -5.29 -15.19
C ASP A 88 4.28 -5.34 -16.71
N LYS A 89 3.66 -4.31 -17.28
CA LYS A 89 3.47 -4.20 -18.74
C LYS A 89 3.31 -2.76 -19.19
N ILE A 90 3.82 -2.47 -20.37
CA ILE A 90 3.62 -1.20 -21.07
C ILE A 90 2.66 -1.46 -22.23
N TYR A 91 1.61 -0.65 -22.32
CA TYR A 91 0.63 -0.70 -23.40
C TYR A 91 0.76 0.55 -24.27
N PRO A 92 0.64 0.44 -25.60
CA PRO A 92 0.47 1.60 -26.46
C PRO A 92 -0.86 2.28 -26.15
N PHE A 93 -0.98 3.57 -26.42
CA PHE A 93 -2.19 4.36 -26.09
C PHE A 93 -3.47 3.73 -26.67
N ALA A 94 -3.42 3.20 -27.89
CA ALA A 94 -4.55 2.53 -28.52
C ALA A 94 -5.07 1.29 -27.74
N GLN A 95 -4.25 0.70 -26.87
CA GLN A 95 -4.61 -0.43 -26.02
C GLN A 95 -4.91 -0.01 -24.56
N ALA A 96 -5.27 1.24 -24.33
CA ALA A 96 -5.65 1.70 -22.99
C ALA A 96 -6.79 0.87 -22.38
N PRO A 97 -7.85 0.45 -23.09
CA PRO A 97 -8.90 -0.41 -22.52
C PRO A 97 -8.35 -1.73 -21.97
N GLU A 98 -7.41 -2.37 -22.66
CA GLU A 98 -6.77 -3.62 -22.21
C GLU A 98 -5.89 -3.39 -20.99
N ALA A 99 -5.22 -2.22 -20.89
CA ALA A 99 -4.46 -1.85 -19.71
C ALA A 99 -5.36 -1.71 -18.46
N TYR A 100 -6.53 -1.10 -18.61
CA TYR A 100 -7.52 -1.01 -17.53
C TYR A 100 -8.12 -2.37 -17.17
N ALA A 101 -8.43 -3.23 -18.14
CA ALA A 101 -8.90 -4.59 -17.88
C ALA A 101 -7.84 -5.41 -17.12
N ARG A 102 -6.54 -5.23 -17.45
CA ARG A 102 -5.43 -5.85 -16.72
C ARG A 102 -5.36 -5.35 -15.28
N LEU A 103 -5.56 -4.05 -15.06
CA LEU A 103 -5.58 -3.45 -13.71
C LEU A 103 -6.74 -4.02 -12.89
N GLU A 104 -7.94 -4.06 -13.46
CA GLU A 104 -9.15 -4.56 -12.80
C GLU A 104 -9.03 -6.04 -12.41
N SER A 105 -8.37 -6.85 -13.25
CA SER A 105 -8.14 -8.27 -12.95
C SER A 105 -7.27 -8.54 -11.74
N ALA A 106 -6.56 -7.52 -11.20
CA ALA A 106 -5.60 -7.62 -10.11
C ALA A 106 -4.48 -8.68 -10.31
N ALA A 107 -4.28 -9.16 -11.56
CA ALA A 107 -3.29 -10.19 -11.90
C ALA A 107 -1.90 -9.62 -12.22
N HIS A 108 -1.72 -8.31 -12.12
CA HIS A 108 -0.46 -7.62 -12.36
C HIS A 108 0.42 -7.57 -11.11
N PHE A 109 1.74 -7.48 -11.32
CA PHE A 109 2.71 -7.22 -10.26
C PHE A 109 3.55 -5.98 -10.61
N GLY A 110 3.35 -4.90 -9.88
CA GLY A 110 3.99 -3.61 -10.15
C GLY A 110 3.07 -2.63 -10.87
N LYS A 111 3.61 -1.82 -11.77
CA LYS A 111 2.88 -0.75 -12.46
C LYS A 111 2.49 -1.16 -13.88
N ILE A 112 1.27 -0.83 -14.25
CA ILE A 112 0.81 -0.87 -15.64
C ILE A 112 1.03 0.53 -16.20
N VAL A 113 1.68 0.63 -17.36
CA VAL A 113 2.01 1.89 -18.02
C VAL A 113 1.29 1.97 -19.35
N ILE A 114 0.73 3.12 -19.67
CA ILE A 114 0.21 3.44 -21.00
C ILE A 114 1.17 4.44 -21.62
N ALA A 115 1.82 4.06 -22.71
CA ALA A 115 2.71 4.94 -23.45
C ALA A 115 1.88 5.89 -24.31
N VAL A 116 2.05 7.20 -24.04
CA VAL A 116 1.49 8.27 -24.86
C VAL A 116 2.61 8.73 -25.79
N GLU A 117 2.54 8.34 -27.06
CA GLU A 117 3.48 8.85 -28.06
C GLU A 117 3.19 10.33 -28.28
N GLN A 118 4.25 11.16 -28.28
CA GLN A 118 4.19 12.57 -28.66
C GLN A 118 4.41 12.71 -30.15
#